data_5e8c91d7c21f4771ea58757008632c91
#
_entry.id   5e8c91d7c21f4771ea58757008632c91
#
_cell.length_a   1.000
_cell.length_b   1.000
_cell.length_c   1.000
_cell.angle_alpha   90.00
_cell.angle_beta   90.00
_cell.angle_gamma   90.00
#
_symmetry.space_group_name_H-M   'P 1'
#
loop_
_entity.id
_entity.type
_entity.pdbx_description
1 polymer ?
#
loop_
_entity_poly.entity_id
_entity_poly.type
_entity_poly.pdbx_seq_one_letter_code
_entity_poly.pdbx_strand_id
1 'polypeptide(L)'
;MWKLPTTIPEQVILRPLQWIGKPLAETPLGTWVDSSGFPLKARMVFFYKSCNHCADLLKRLAGEQAANPASAPVYVLVQLPTPPAYTGKLFVDTVPKHALWVELPSAVKAYVMTPPWIVDIDGGQVARAERIEWPGEKAAGK
;
A
#
# COMPACT_ATOMS: atom_id res chain seq x y z
N MET A 1 18.25 -15.47 3.03
CA MET A 1 16.81 -15.65 3.34
C MET A 1 16.29 -14.43 4.10
N TRP A 2 15.15 -13.93 3.68
CA TRP A 2 14.55 -12.77 4.36
C TRP A 2 14.09 -13.13 5.77
N LYS A 3 14.31 -12.23 6.71
CA LYS A 3 13.84 -12.38 8.09
C LYS A 3 13.30 -11.07 8.61
N LEU A 4 12.24 -11.17 9.42
CA LEU A 4 11.73 -10.03 10.14
C LEU A 4 12.77 -9.56 11.17
N PRO A 5 12.99 -8.24 11.33
CA PRO A 5 13.92 -7.74 12.36
C PRO A 5 13.55 -8.22 13.75
N THR A 6 14.56 -8.53 14.56
CA THR A 6 14.36 -8.95 15.95
C THR A 6 14.07 -7.76 16.87
N THR A 7 14.59 -6.58 16.51
CA THR A 7 14.29 -5.35 17.25
C THR A 7 13.15 -4.63 16.55
N ILE A 8 12.04 -4.44 17.25
CA ILE A 8 10.84 -3.82 16.69
C ILE A 8 10.74 -2.39 17.21
N PRO A 9 10.84 -1.38 16.32
CA PRO A 9 10.66 0.02 16.73
C PRO A 9 9.20 0.30 17.06
N GLU A 10 8.96 1.38 17.79
CA GLU A 10 7.59 1.78 18.08
C GLU A 10 6.88 2.32 16.85
N GLN A 11 7.63 2.94 15.93
CA GLN A 11 7.04 3.44 14.69
C GLN A 11 7.98 3.25 13.53
N VAL A 12 7.39 3.10 12.35
CA VAL A 12 8.08 3.03 11.07
C VAL A 12 7.53 4.15 10.19
N ILE A 13 8.39 5.01 9.69
CA ILE A 13 7.98 6.12 8.83
C ILE A 13 8.06 5.66 7.39
N LEU A 14 6.92 5.72 6.70
CA LEU A 14 6.82 5.33 5.30
C LEU A 14 6.65 6.59 4.44
N ARG A 15 7.67 6.89 3.66
CA ARG A 15 7.71 8.06 2.77
C ARG A 15 7.96 7.61 1.34
N PRO A 16 6.92 7.13 0.65
CA PRO A 16 7.09 6.53 -0.67
C PRO A 16 7.76 7.41 -1.71
N LEU A 17 7.61 8.74 -1.62
CA LEU A 17 8.29 9.63 -2.57
C LEU A 17 9.80 9.52 -2.49
N GLN A 18 10.35 9.15 -1.33
CA GLN A 18 11.79 8.97 -1.16
C GLN A 18 12.28 7.64 -1.70
N TRP A 19 11.39 6.75 -2.06
CA TRP A 19 11.74 5.42 -2.56
C TRP A 19 11.96 5.41 -4.06
N ILE A 20 11.53 6.44 -4.78
CA ILE A 20 11.61 6.48 -6.24
C ILE A 20 13.05 6.30 -6.70
N GLY A 21 13.27 5.37 -7.61
CA GLY A 21 14.58 5.02 -8.12
C GLY A 21 15.32 3.95 -7.34
N LYS A 22 14.78 3.53 -6.18
CA LYS A 22 15.42 2.52 -5.34
C LYS A 22 14.82 1.14 -5.57
N PRO A 23 15.63 0.08 -5.46
CA PRO A 23 15.07 -1.27 -5.42
C PRO A 23 14.11 -1.38 -4.24
N LEU A 24 13.00 -2.09 -4.44
CA LEU A 24 11.98 -2.22 -3.40
C LEU A 24 12.56 -2.82 -2.12
N ALA A 25 13.46 -3.80 -2.24
CA ALA A 25 14.08 -4.44 -1.09
C ALA A 25 14.93 -3.50 -0.24
N GLU A 26 15.37 -2.37 -0.80
CA GLU A 26 16.19 -1.37 -0.08
C GLU A 26 15.35 -0.27 0.54
N THR A 27 14.04 -0.30 0.37
CA THR A 27 13.13 0.64 1.02
C THR A 27 12.73 0.08 2.40
N PRO A 28 12.14 0.92 3.28
CA PRO A 28 11.61 0.41 4.55
C PRO A 28 10.64 -0.75 4.39
N LEU A 29 9.91 -0.80 3.26
CA LEU A 29 9.02 -1.92 3.01
C LEU A 29 9.77 -3.24 2.95
N GLY A 30 10.95 -3.26 2.33
CA GLY A 30 11.77 -4.48 2.24
C GLY A 30 12.25 -4.98 3.60
N THR A 31 12.29 -4.09 4.60
CA THR A 31 12.63 -4.47 5.96
C THR A 31 11.49 -5.25 6.63
N TRP A 32 10.26 -4.86 6.36
CA TRP A 32 9.09 -5.37 7.08
C TRP A 32 8.27 -6.39 6.33
N VAL A 33 8.57 -6.59 5.04
CA VAL A 33 7.86 -7.53 4.18
C VAL A 33 8.87 -8.26 3.32
N ASP A 34 8.66 -9.56 3.15
CA ASP A 34 9.45 -10.34 2.19
C ASP A 34 8.96 -10.02 0.78
N SER A 35 9.69 -9.17 0.08
CA SER A 35 9.31 -8.75 -1.26
C SER A 35 9.87 -9.64 -2.37
N SER A 36 10.57 -10.72 -2.01
CA SER A 36 11.22 -11.59 -3.01
C SER A 36 10.22 -12.27 -3.95
N GLY A 37 8.99 -12.48 -3.50
CA GLY A 37 7.94 -13.07 -4.33
C GLY A 37 7.09 -12.07 -5.11
N PHE A 38 7.40 -10.78 -5.02
CA PHE A 38 6.62 -9.78 -5.73
C PHE A 38 6.97 -9.77 -7.21
N PRO A 39 5.99 -9.48 -8.09
CA PRO A 39 6.28 -9.28 -9.51
C PRO A 39 7.25 -8.13 -9.71
N LEU A 40 8.09 -8.22 -10.75
CA LEU A 40 9.00 -7.14 -11.10
C LEU A 40 8.26 -5.88 -11.55
N LYS A 41 7.04 -6.05 -12.05
CA LYS A 41 6.19 -4.94 -12.46
C LYS A 41 4.84 -5.08 -11.78
N ALA A 42 4.48 -4.10 -10.95
CA ALA A 42 3.26 -4.18 -10.15
C ALA A 42 2.84 -2.79 -9.70
N ARG A 43 1.57 -2.69 -9.34
CA ARG A 43 1.03 -1.50 -8.68
C ARG A 43 0.67 -1.86 -7.26
N MET A 44 1.35 -1.22 -6.31
CA MET A 44 1.09 -1.42 -4.89
C MET A 44 0.13 -0.37 -4.39
N VAL A 45 -0.80 -0.79 -3.54
CA VAL A 45 -1.74 0.12 -2.89
C VAL A 45 -1.62 -0.06 -1.39
N PHE A 46 -1.24 1.03 -0.69
CA PHE A 46 -1.17 1.04 0.77
C PHE A 46 -2.50 1.51 1.33
N PHE A 47 -3.05 0.77 2.28
CA PHE A 47 -4.40 1.06 2.76
C PHE A 47 -4.62 0.55 4.18
N TYR A 48 -5.66 1.09 4.84
CA TYR A 48 -6.29 0.49 6.04
C TYR A 48 -7.63 -0.09 5.64
N LYS A 49 -8.03 -1.18 6.23
CA LYS A 49 -9.38 -1.71 6.01
C LYS A 49 -10.47 -0.77 6.50
N SER A 50 -10.17 0.04 7.49
CA SER A 50 -11.09 1.00 8.08
C SER A 50 -11.07 2.37 7.39
N CYS A 51 -10.38 2.51 6.30
CA CYS A 51 -10.22 3.77 5.59
C CYS A 51 -11.25 3.88 4.47
N ASN A 52 -12.13 4.86 4.56
CA ASN A 52 -13.16 5.14 3.57
C ASN A 52 -12.57 5.48 2.20
N HIS A 53 -11.56 6.36 2.19
CA HIS A 53 -10.89 6.78 0.97
C HIS A 53 -10.16 5.61 0.31
N CYS A 54 -9.61 4.72 1.12
CA CYS A 54 -8.96 3.52 0.63
C CYS A 54 -9.97 2.59 -0.04
N ALA A 55 -11.14 2.44 0.58
CA ALA A 55 -12.21 1.61 0.02
C ALA A 55 -12.67 2.13 -1.34
N ASP A 56 -12.85 3.45 -1.46
CA ASP A 56 -13.25 4.06 -2.72
C ASP A 56 -12.19 3.87 -3.80
N LEU A 57 -10.91 4.05 -3.45
CA LEU A 57 -9.83 3.84 -4.41
C LEU A 57 -9.78 2.39 -4.88
N LEU A 58 -9.82 1.44 -3.96
CA LEU A 58 -9.73 0.02 -4.31
C LEU A 58 -10.91 -0.41 -5.18
N LYS A 59 -12.09 0.09 -4.89
CA LYS A 59 -13.28 -0.18 -5.69
C LYS A 59 -13.13 0.39 -7.09
N ARG A 60 -12.58 1.60 -7.21
CA ARG A 60 -12.33 2.22 -8.51
C ARG A 60 -11.30 1.41 -9.31
N LEU A 61 -10.21 0.98 -8.67
CA LEU A 61 -9.20 0.18 -9.34
C LEU A 61 -9.74 -1.18 -9.78
N ALA A 62 -10.60 -1.80 -8.98
CA ALA A 62 -11.26 -3.04 -9.35
C ALA A 62 -12.14 -2.83 -10.59
N GLY A 63 -12.84 -1.69 -10.66
CA GLY A 63 -13.66 -1.35 -11.83
C GLY A 63 -12.84 -1.12 -13.09
N GLU A 64 -11.71 -0.43 -12.96
CA GLU A 64 -10.80 -0.21 -14.09
C GLU A 64 -10.22 -1.53 -14.59
N GLN A 65 -9.87 -2.43 -13.67
CA GLN A 65 -9.38 -3.75 -14.03
C GLN A 65 -10.44 -4.55 -14.82
N ALA A 66 -11.69 -4.51 -14.34
CA ALA A 66 -12.78 -5.22 -14.98
C ALA A 66 -13.07 -4.66 -16.38
N ALA A 67 -12.92 -3.34 -16.55
CA ALA A 67 -13.16 -2.69 -17.85
C ALA A 67 -12.05 -2.99 -18.85
N ASN A 68 -10.80 -3.13 -18.42
CA ASN A 68 -9.65 -3.36 -19.28
C ASN A 68 -8.70 -4.41 -18.69
N PRO A 69 -9.14 -5.67 -18.61
CA PRO A 69 -8.32 -6.69 -17.92
C PRO A 69 -6.98 -6.95 -18.61
N ALA A 70 -6.91 -6.78 -19.93
CA ALA A 70 -5.67 -7.04 -20.68
C ALA A 70 -4.57 -6.03 -20.39
N SER A 71 -4.94 -4.79 -20.03
CA SER A 71 -3.97 -3.72 -19.76
C SER A 71 -3.82 -3.43 -18.27
N ALA A 72 -4.58 -4.11 -17.43
CA ALA A 72 -4.53 -3.88 -15.99
C ALA A 72 -3.19 -4.33 -15.40
N PRO A 73 -2.61 -3.57 -14.47
CA PRO A 73 -1.40 -4.00 -13.79
C PRO A 73 -1.67 -5.16 -12.83
N VAL A 74 -0.61 -5.83 -12.40
CA VAL A 74 -0.70 -6.74 -11.26
C VAL A 74 -0.74 -5.89 -10.01
N TYR A 75 -1.71 -6.13 -9.14
CA TYR A 75 -1.87 -5.37 -7.90
C TYR A 75 -1.25 -6.09 -6.71
N VAL A 76 -0.58 -5.33 -5.87
CA VAL A 76 -0.10 -5.79 -4.56
C VAL A 76 -0.75 -4.88 -3.52
N LEU A 77 -1.59 -5.45 -2.68
CA LEU A 77 -2.32 -4.68 -1.66
C LEU A 77 -1.54 -4.78 -0.35
N VAL A 78 -1.05 -3.64 0.12
CA VAL A 78 -0.27 -3.58 1.35
C VAL A 78 -1.15 -2.99 2.45
N GLN A 79 -1.59 -3.84 3.36
CA GLN A 79 -2.47 -3.46 4.44
C GLN A 79 -1.69 -3.01 5.66
N LEU A 80 -1.94 -1.77 6.09
CA LEU A 80 -1.41 -1.28 7.35
C LEU A 80 -2.33 -1.76 8.49
N PRO A 81 -1.77 -2.02 9.68
CA PRO A 81 -2.60 -2.38 10.84
C PRO A 81 -3.60 -1.26 11.14
N THR A 82 -4.84 -1.64 11.43
CA THR A 82 -5.89 -0.69 11.75
C THR A 82 -5.59 0.02 13.07
N PRO A 83 -5.57 1.37 13.09
CA PRO A 83 -5.40 2.10 14.35
C PRO A 83 -6.50 1.74 15.35
N PRO A 84 -6.20 1.68 16.66
CA PRO A 84 -7.19 1.29 17.67
C PRO A 84 -8.47 2.10 17.64
N ALA A 85 -8.38 3.39 17.27
CA ALA A 85 -9.57 4.26 17.21
C ALA A 85 -10.57 3.86 16.13
N TYR A 86 -10.13 3.03 15.16
CA TYR A 86 -10.96 2.67 14.01
C TYR A 86 -11.33 1.19 13.97
N THR A 87 -11.00 0.45 15.03
CA THR A 87 -11.35 -0.97 15.06
C THR A 87 -12.87 -1.13 15.00
N GLY A 88 -13.32 -2.14 14.25
CA GLY A 88 -14.74 -2.41 14.09
C GLY A 88 -15.39 -1.71 12.91
N LYS A 89 -14.70 -0.78 12.26
CA LYS A 89 -15.22 -0.10 11.07
C LYS A 89 -14.44 -0.56 9.86
N LEU A 90 -15.01 -1.49 9.11
CA LEU A 90 -14.36 -2.07 7.94
C LEU A 90 -15.10 -1.63 6.68
N PHE A 91 -14.47 -0.76 5.90
CA PHE A 91 -15.06 -0.23 4.67
C PHE A 91 -14.57 -0.94 3.42
N VAL A 92 -13.38 -1.54 3.48
CA VAL A 92 -12.80 -2.18 2.29
C VAL A 92 -13.45 -3.54 2.09
N ASP A 93 -14.25 -3.68 1.04
CA ASP A 93 -14.95 -4.92 0.68
C ASP A 93 -14.74 -5.33 -0.78
N THR A 94 -14.27 -4.41 -1.62
CA THR A 94 -14.04 -4.66 -3.04
C THR A 94 -12.61 -4.30 -3.40
N VAL A 95 -11.89 -5.26 -3.97
CA VAL A 95 -10.49 -5.08 -4.35
C VAL A 95 -10.27 -5.65 -5.75
N PRO A 96 -9.20 -5.25 -6.45
CA PRO A 96 -8.87 -5.85 -7.74
C PRO A 96 -8.70 -7.37 -7.62
N LYS A 97 -9.11 -8.09 -8.65
CA LYS A 97 -9.02 -9.55 -8.69
C LYS A 97 -7.57 -9.99 -8.81
N HIS A 98 -7.26 -11.13 -8.20
CA HIS A 98 -5.95 -11.77 -8.28
C HIS A 98 -4.82 -10.92 -7.68
N ALA A 99 -5.17 -9.96 -6.81
CA ALA A 99 -4.18 -9.16 -6.14
C ALA A 99 -3.43 -9.98 -5.09
N LEU A 100 -2.13 -9.69 -4.95
CA LEU A 100 -1.37 -10.19 -3.82
C LEU A 100 -1.72 -9.32 -2.60
N TRP A 101 -1.97 -9.96 -1.47
CA TRP A 101 -2.36 -9.24 -0.26
C TRP A 101 -1.28 -9.43 0.81
N VAL A 102 -0.72 -8.33 1.28
CA VAL A 102 0.36 -8.33 2.25
C VAL A 102 -0.06 -7.49 3.44
N GLU A 103 0.12 -8.01 4.64
CA GLU A 103 -0.13 -7.26 5.86
C GLU A 103 1.19 -6.85 6.49
N LEU A 104 1.32 -5.57 6.84
CA LEU A 104 2.50 -5.11 7.58
C LEU A 104 2.41 -5.64 9.01
N PRO A 105 3.56 -6.00 9.60
CA PRO A 105 3.56 -6.58 10.95
C PRO A 105 2.88 -5.69 11.98
N SER A 106 1.96 -6.27 12.74
CA SER A 106 1.24 -5.56 13.80
C SER A 106 2.08 -5.35 15.06
N ALA A 107 3.26 -6.00 15.12
CA ALA A 107 4.20 -5.77 16.22
C ALA A 107 4.73 -4.34 16.24
N VAL A 108 4.80 -3.69 15.09
CA VAL A 108 5.10 -2.26 15.00
C VAL A 108 3.84 -1.50 15.41
N LYS A 109 3.94 -0.66 16.42
CA LYS A 109 2.76 0.03 16.96
C LYS A 109 2.17 1.04 16.00
N ALA A 110 3.00 1.68 15.18
CA ALA A 110 2.51 2.70 14.25
C ALA A 110 3.35 2.73 12.99
N TYR A 111 2.64 2.81 11.85
CA TYR A 111 3.26 3.13 10.57
C TYR A 111 2.85 4.55 10.22
N VAL A 112 3.83 5.43 10.06
CA VAL A 112 3.57 6.85 9.80
C VAL A 112 3.41 7.04 8.30
N MET A 113 2.17 7.07 7.85
CA MET A 113 1.79 7.26 6.46
C MET A 113 0.32 7.63 6.44
N THR A 114 -0.08 8.49 5.51
CA THR A 114 -1.49 8.82 5.31
C THR A 114 -2.01 8.12 4.05
N PRO A 115 -2.63 6.94 4.19
CA PRO A 115 -3.16 6.23 3.03
C PRO A 115 -4.39 6.92 2.44
N PRO A 116 -4.79 6.59 1.21
CA PRO A 116 -4.14 5.59 0.37
C PRO A 116 -2.97 6.14 -0.44
N TRP A 117 -1.98 5.28 -0.70
CA TRP A 117 -0.88 5.57 -1.60
C TRP A 117 -0.81 4.52 -2.70
N ILE A 118 -0.47 4.95 -3.90
CA ILE A 118 -0.15 4.06 -5.01
C ILE A 118 1.36 4.15 -5.26
N VAL A 119 2.02 2.99 -5.31
CA VAL A 119 3.44 2.89 -5.59
C VAL A 119 3.63 1.91 -6.73
N ASP A 120 4.12 2.40 -7.86
CA ASP A 120 4.36 1.56 -9.03
C ASP A 120 5.79 1.04 -9.01
N ILE A 121 5.92 -0.27 -9.27
CA ILE A 121 7.21 -0.95 -9.37
C ILE A 121 7.44 -1.34 -10.81
N ASP A 122 8.65 -1.10 -11.30
CA ASP A 122 9.05 -1.51 -12.64
C ASP A 122 10.49 -2.02 -12.56
N GLY A 123 10.71 -3.26 -12.99
CA GLY A 123 12.02 -3.89 -12.90
C GLY A 123 12.50 -4.10 -11.47
N GLY A 124 11.57 -4.21 -10.53
CA GLY A 124 11.90 -4.38 -9.11
C GLY A 124 12.24 -3.09 -8.39
N GLN A 125 12.22 -1.96 -9.09
CA GLN A 125 12.51 -0.64 -8.51
C GLN A 125 11.25 0.18 -8.42
N VAL A 126 11.20 1.10 -7.45
CA VAL A 126 10.09 2.03 -7.34
C VAL A 126 10.21 3.06 -8.46
N ALA A 127 9.24 3.04 -9.37
CA ALA A 127 9.22 3.95 -10.51
C ALA A 127 8.40 5.20 -10.25
N ARG A 128 7.37 5.08 -9.41
CA ARG A 128 6.43 6.16 -9.15
C ARG A 128 5.77 5.95 -7.80
N ALA A 129 5.44 7.05 -7.13
CA ALA A 129 4.68 7.02 -5.89
C ALA A 129 3.75 8.23 -5.86
N GLU A 130 2.51 8.00 -5.46
CA GLU A 130 1.49 9.03 -5.45
C GLU A 130 0.52 8.82 -4.29
N ARG A 131 0.29 9.87 -3.51
CA ARG A 131 -0.79 9.86 -2.53
C ARG A 131 -2.08 10.21 -3.24
N ILE A 132 -3.11 9.39 -3.06
CA ILE A 132 -4.40 9.65 -3.69
C ILE A 132 -5.26 10.45 -2.72
N GLU A 133 -5.49 11.71 -3.05
CA GLU A 133 -6.28 12.61 -2.21
C GLU A 133 -7.77 12.44 -2.45
N TRP A 134 -8.51 12.56 -1.38
CA TRP A 134 -9.95 12.65 -1.45
C TRP A 134 -10.34 14.03 -1.98
N PRO A 135 -11.29 14.16 -2.93
CA PRO A 135 -11.62 15.47 -3.48
C PRO A 135 -12.00 16.52 -2.44
N GLY A 136 -12.76 16.16 -1.43
CA GLY A 136 -13.11 17.09 -0.35
C GLY A 136 -11.92 17.45 0.52
N GLU A 137 -11.03 16.49 0.75
CA GLU A 137 -9.79 16.71 1.50
C GLU A 137 -8.89 17.69 0.78
N LYS A 138 -8.76 17.53 -0.53
CA LYS A 138 -7.96 18.45 -1.34
C LYS A 138 -8.50 19.89 -1.27
N ALA A 139 -9.81 20.06 -1.31
CA ALA A 139 -10.43 21.35 -1.19
C ALA A 139 -10.23 21.95 0.21
N ALA A 140 -10.27 21.11 1.24
CA ALA A 140 -10.09 21.54 2.62
C ALA A 140 -8.63 21.84 2.96
N GLY A 141 -7.69 21.27 2.23
CA GLY A 141 -6.27 21.42 2.50
C GLY A 141 -5.65 22.73 2.02
N LYS A 142 -6.44 23.65 1.59
CA LYS A 142 -5.95 24.94 1.09
C LYS A 142 -5.53 25.87 2.20
#